data_9b400d0be0c2342478655108f2128e8a
#
_entry.id   9b400d0be0c2342478655108f2128e8a
#
_cell.length_a   1.000
_cell.length_b   1.000
_cell.length_c   1.000
_cell.angle_alpha   90.00
_cell.angle_beta   90.00
_cell.angle_gamma   90.00
#
_symmetry.space_group_name_H-M   'P 1'
#
loop_
_entity.id
_entity.type
_entity.pdbx_description
1 polymer ?
#
loop_
_entity_poly.entity_id
_entity_poly.type
_entity_poly.pdbx_seq_one_letter_code
_entity_poly.pdbx_strand_id
1 'polypeptide(L)'
;MVQSVRAVLWGIFLAVGIGALVVFGIIWPVFEALFGRALASTALPVGIVVFAAAFAFYYGGMIGAYKAPSRRRLHGVMVGVTSFAISPLLNLGASALTANANDPFANLRSPGTMLVTGVLFVVILTTSYMGGRRGESLHAHNEKATRVRERCRYREGSES
;
A
#
# COMPACT_ATOMS: atom_id res chain seq x y z
N MET A 1 -11.02 -9.14 -17.07
CA MET A 1 -9.75 -8.41 -16.93
C MET A 1 -9.93 -7.01 -16.32
N VAL A 2 -10.83 -6.19 -16.81
CA VAL A 2 -11.01 -4.79 -16.33
C VAL A 2 -11.26 -4.69 -14.81
N GLN A 3 -12.09 -5.55 -14.23
CA GLN A 3 -12.38 -5.54 -12.78
C GLN A 3 -11.15 -5.88 -11.91
N SER A 4 -10.30 -6.79 -12.39
CA SER A 4 -9.06 -7.14 -11.68
C SER A 4 -8.06 -5.98 -11.65
N VAL A 5 -7.87 -5.29 -12.77
CA VAL A 5 -7.01 -4.11 -12.86
C VAL A 5 -7.55 -2.99 -11.95
N ARG A 6 -8.86 -2.74 -12.00
CA ARG A 6 -9.50 -1.73 -11.15
C ARG A 6 -9.32 -2.03 -9.66
N ALA A 7 -9.37 -3.28 -9.24
CA ALA A 7 -9.15 -3.67 -7.85
C ALA A 7 -7.71 -3.35 -7.40
N VAL A 8 -6.71 -3.65 -8.23
CA VAL A 8 -5.30 -3.34 -7.94
C VAL A 8 -5.08 -1.82 -7.90
N LEU A 9 -5.63 -1.07 -8.86
CA LEU A 9 -5.53 0.40 -8.88
C LEU A 9 -6.13 1.04 -7.63
N TRP A 10 -7.29 0.58 -7.17
CA TRP A 10 -7.86 1.04 -5.90
C TRP A 10 -6.95 0.74 -4.71
N GLY A 11 -6.35 -0.45 -4.69
CA GLY A 11 -5.37 -0.81 -3.65
C GLY A 11 -4.15 0.11 -3.66
N ILE A 12 -3.59 0.41 -4.84
CA ILE A 12 -2.45 1.32 -5.01
C ILE A 12 -2.82 2.73 -4.57
N PHE A 13 -3.93 3.26 -5.08
CA PHE A 13 -4.40 4.60 -4.74
C PHE A 13 -4.55 4.78 -3.23
N LEU A 14 -5.13 3.78 -2.57
CA LEU A 14 -5.33 3.80 -1.13
C LEU A 14 -4.00 3.67 -0.37
N ALA A 15 -3.09 2.79 -0.82
CA ALA A 15 -1.77 2.65 -0.21
C ALA A 15 -0.97 3.96 -0.30
N VAL A 16 -0.94 4.58 -1.48
CA VAL A 16 -0.23 5.86 -1.68
C VAL A 16 -0.89 6.97 -0.87
N GLY A 17 -2.22 7.06 -0.88
CA GLY A 17 -2.98 8.07 -0.14
C GLY A 17 -2.78 7.97 1.37
N ILE A 18 -2.90 6.75 1.94
CA ILE A 18 -2.65 6.51 3.36
C ILE A 18 -1.17 6.80 3.70
N GLY A 19 -0.24 6.29 2.88
CA GLY A 19 1.19 6.51 3.09
C GLY A 19 1.55 8.00 3.12
N ALA A 20 1.06 8.76 2.14
CA ALA A 20 1.26 10.20 2.08
C ALA A 20 0.64 10.92 3.29
N LEU A 21 -0.60 10.59 3.64
CA LEU A 21 -1.30 11.21 4.77
C LEU A 21 -0.58 10.90 6.10
N VAL A 22 -0.16 9.67 6.30
CA VAL A 22 0.54 9.27 7.53
C VAL A 22 1.91 9.94 7.60
N VAL A 23 2.70 9.92 6.52
CA VAL A 23 4.06 10.49 6.54
C VAL A 23 4.00 12.01 6.61
N PHE A 24 3.31 12.66 5.70
CA PHE A 24 3.35 14.13 5.57
C PHE A 24 2.30 14.83 6.44
N GLY A 25 1.17 14.19 6.72
CA GLY A 25 0.08 14.80 7.50
C GLY A 25 0.24 14.61 9.02
N ILE A 26 0.86 13.53 9.44
CA ILE A 26 0.93 13.20 10.87
C ILE A 26 2.39 13.11 11.36
N ILE A 27 3.16 12.19 10.76
CA ILE A 27 4.45 11.82 11.31
C ILE A 27 5.46 12.98 11.15
N TRP A 28 5.61 13.50 9.94
CA TRP A 28 6.59 14.53 9.65
C TRP A 28 6.41 15.79 10.51
N PRO A 29 5.19 16.41 10.61
CA PRO A 29 4.98 17.59 11.46
C PRO A 29 5.25 17.33 12.94
N VAL A 30 4.86 16.17 13.45
CA VAL A 30 5.11 15.82 14.86
C VAL A 30 6.60 15.69 15.15
N PHE A 31 7.33 15.01 14.29
CA PHE A 31 8.75 14.82 14.47
C PHE A 31 9.55 16.10 14.27
N GLU A 32 9.17 16.95 13.31
CA GLU A 32 9.79 18.26 13.12
C GLU A 32 9.59 19.16 14.35
N ALA A 33 8.41 19.13 14.95
CA ALA A 33 8.12 19.88 16.17
C ALA A 33 8.91 19.37 17.38
N LEU A 34 9.15 18.06 17.51
CA LEU A 34 9.84 17.47 18.65
C LEU A 34 11.37 17.50 18.54
N PHE A 35 11.91 17.28 17.37
CA PHE A 35 13.34 17.04 17.17
C PHE A 35 14.02 18.09 16.28
N GLY A 36 13.27 18.93 15.58
CA GLY A 36 13.79 19.95 14.68
C GLY A 36 14.72 19.36 13.62
N ARG A 37 15.77 20.12 13.28
CA ARG A 37 16.75 19.71 12.25
C ARG A 37 17.64 18.53 12.65
N ALA A 38 17.71 18.19 13.92
CA ALA A 38 18.51 17.04 14.39
C ALA A 38 17.96 15.71 13.88
N LEU A 39 16.69 15.66 13.50
CA LEU A 39 16.05 14.45 12.95
C LEU A 39 16.72 13.97 11.67
N ALA A 40 17.10 14.88 10.78
CA ALA A 40 17.67 14.54 9.47
C ALA A 40 19.01 13.79 9.55
N SER A 41 19.72 13.90 10.66
CA SER A 41 21.03 13.24 10.88
C SER A 41 20.91 11.84 11.51
N THR A 42 19.71 11.38 11.84
CA THR A 42 19.47 10.09 12.50
C THR A 42 18.90 9.03 11.53
N ALA A 43 18.90 7.76 11.94
CA ALA A 43 18.24 6.69 11.20
C ALA A 43 16.70 6.69 11.36
N LEU A 44 16.14 7.55 12.22
CA LEU A 44 14.71 7.62 12.51
C LEU A 44 13.85 7.86 11.27
N PRO A 45 14.18 8.78 10.33
CA PRO A 45 13.38 8.98 9.13
C PRO A 45 13.20 7.71 8.30
N VAL A 46 14.24 6.89 8.19
CA VAL A 46 14.16 5.61 7.46
C VAL A 46 13.20 4.65 8.15
N GLY A 47 13.30 4.51 9.46
CA GLY A 47 12.38 3.68 10.24
C GLY A 47 10.92 4.10 10.10
N ILE A 48 10.67 5.41 10.11
CA ILE A 48 9.34 5.99 9.91
C ILE A 48 8.78 5.64 8.53
N VAL A 49 9.58 5.80 7.48
CA VAL A 49 9.17 5.48 6.10
C VAL A 49 8.86 3.99 5.97
N VAL A 50 9.68 3.12 6.53
CA VAL A 50 9.45 1.67 6.53
C VAL A 50 8.15 1.31 7.23
N PHE A 51 7.89 1.90 8.41
CA PHE A 51 6.66 1.67 9.16
C PHE A 51 5.42 2.17 8.41
N ALA A 52 5.48 3.40 7.88
CA ALA A 52 4.39 3.98 7.10
C ALA A 52 4.10 3.16 5.84
N ALA A 53 5.14 2.69 5.14
CA ALA A 53 5.00 1.80 4.00
C ALA A 53 4.34 0.47 4.41
N ALA A 54 4.79 -0.16 5.49
CA ALA A 54 4.20 -1.40 5.99
C ALA A 54 2.69 -1.25 6.25
N PHE A 55 2.31 -0.17 6.95
CA PHE A 55 0.91 0.13 7.26
C PHE A 55 0.09 0.41 5.99
N ALA A 56 0.58 1.30 5.13
CA ALA A 56 -0.09 1.68 3.90
C ALA A 56 -0.32 0.49 2.95
N PHE A 57 0.69 -0.34 2.76
CA PHE A 57 0.60 -1.50 1.88
C PHE A 57 -0.18 -2.66 2.47
N TYR A 58 -0.25 -2.78 3.79
CA TYR A 58 -1.17 -3.71 4.42
C TYR A 58 -2.63 -3.38 4.09
N TYR A 59 -3.04 -2.12 4.26
CA TYR A 59 -4.42 -1.70 3.94
C TYR A 59 -4.68 -1.65 2.44
N GLY A 60 -3.73 -1.19 1.63
CA GLY A 60 -3.83 -1.23 0.18
C GLY A 60 -4.00 -2.64 -0.37
N GLY A 61 -3.19 -3.58 0.11
CA GLY A 61 -3.29 -5.00 -0.22
C GLY A 61 -4.62 -5.62 0.22
N MET A 62 -5.11 -5.25 1.40
CA MET A 62 -6.40 -5.70 1.93
C MET A 62 -7.56 -5.25 1.04
N ILE A 63 -7.60 -3.98 0.65
CA ILE A 63 -8.67 -3.43 -0.20
C ILE A 63 -8.57 -3.95 -1.63
N GLY A 64 -7.35 -4.06 -2.19
CA GLY A 64 -7.13 -4.65 -3.50
C GLY A 64 -7.66 -6.10 -3.57
N ALA A 65 -7.38 -6.90 -2.55
CA ALA A 65 -7.87 -8.27 -2.44
C ALA A 65 -9.38 -8.34 -2.20
N TYR A 66 -9.91 -7.48 -1.34
CA TYR A 66 -11.35 -7.44 -1.02
C TYR A 66 -12.21 -7.15 -2.26
N LYS A 67 -11.76 -6.19 -3.11
CA LYS A 67 -12.47 -5.80 -4.34
C LYS A 67 -12.21 -6.73 -5.53
N ALA A 68 -11.26 -7.65 -5.43
CA ALA A 68 -10.92 -8.55 -6.52
C ALA A 68 -11.99 -9.62 -6.76
N PRO A 69 -12.35 -9.91 -8.03
CA PRO A 69 -13.37 -10.90 -8.36
C PRO A 69 -12.88 -12.34 -8.11
N SER A 70 -11.60 -12.61 -8.28
CA SER A 70 -10.99 -13.94 -8.11
C SER A 70 -9.53 -13.81 -7.66
N ARG A 71 -8.90 -14.91 -7.23
CA ARG A 71 -7.49 -14.97 -6.81
C ARG A 71 -7.09 -13.78 -5.91
N ARG A 72 -7.92 -13.49 -4.92
CA ARG A 72 -7.86 -12.29 -4.07
C ARG A 72 -6.50 -12.03 -3.46
N ARG A 73 -5.83 -13.06 -2.92
CA ARG A 73 -4.47 -12.92 -2.36
C ARG A 73 -3.46 -12.40 -3.37
N LEU A 74 -3.55 -12.90 -4.60
CA LEU A 74 -2.67 -12.47 -5.68
C LEU A 74 -2.85 -10.98 -5.99
N HIS A 75 -4.09 -10.48 -6.00
CA HIS A 75 -4.36 -9.05 -6.20
C HIS A 75 -3.78 -8.19 -5.07
N GLY A 76 -3.82 -8.68 -3.82
CA GLY A 76 -3.15 -8.01 -2.70
C GLY A 76 -1.64 -7.89 -2.94
N VAL A 77 -0.96 -8.96 -3.35
CA VAL A 77 0.47 -8.96 -3.68
C VAL A 77 0.76 -8.04 -4.87
N MET A 78 -0.08 -8.08 -5.91
CA MET A 78 0.08 -7.23 -7.10
C MET A 78 0.03 -5.74 -6.78
N VAL A 79 -0.70 -5.32 -5.74
CA VAL A 79 -0.64 -3.92 -5.25
C VAL A 79 0.80 -3.55 -4.86
N GLY A 80 1.48 -4.37 -4.07
CA GLY A 80 2.86 -4.13 -3.67
C GLY A 80 3.84 -4.15 -4.84
N VAL A 81 3.77 -5.21 -5.67
CA VAL A 81 4.66 -5.38 -6.83
C VAL A 81 4.52 -4.22 -7.82
N THR A 82 3.28 -3.87 -8.19
CA THR A 82 3.02 -2.81 -9.16
C THR A 82 3.44 -1.45 -8.62
N SER A 83 3.15 -1.14 -7.34
CA SER A 83 3.58 0.11 -6.72
C SER A 83 5.09 0.24 -6.69
N PHE A 84 5.79 -0.85 -6.34
CA PHE A 84 7.25 -0.86 -6.31
C PHE A 84 7.84 -0.67 -7.72
N ALA A 85 7.24 -1.30 -8.73
CA ALA A 85 7.69 -1.15 -10.14
C ALA A 85 7.45 0.27 -10.70
N ILE A 86 6.37 0.95 -10.25
CA ILE A 86 6.06 2.32 -10.68
C ILE A 86 6.96 3.35 -9.99
N SER A 87 7.44 3.09 -8.78
CA SER A 87 8.24 4.05 -8.01
C SER A 87 9.49 4.60 -8.74
N PRO A 88 10.33 3.78 -9.42
CA PRO A 88 11.44 4.29 -10.22
C PRO A 88 11.00 5.17 -11.39
N LEU A 89 9.85 4.86 -12.01
CA LEU A 89 9.31 5.65 -13.12
C LEU A 89 8.86 7.04 -12.66
N LEU A 90 8.26 7.12 -11.46
CA LEU A 90 7.88 8.40 -10.85
C LEU A 90 9.11 9.24 -10.50
N ASN A 91 10.18 8.61 -9.98
CA ASN A 91 11.44 9.30 -9.70
C ASN A 91 12.10 9.82 -10.99
N LEU A 92 12.09 9.04 -12.07
CA LEU A 92 12.57 9.47 -13.38
C LEU A 92 11.79 10.69 -13.91
N GLY A 93 10.46 10.63 -13.81
CA GLY A 93 9.59 11.75 -14.20
C GLY A 93 9.86 13.01 -13.39
N ALA A 94 9.99 12.90 -12.08
CA ALA A 94 10.30 14.01 -11.19
C ALA A 94 11.67 14.63 -11.48
N SER A 95 12.70 13.80 -11.74
CA SER A 95 14.05 14.26 -12.08
C SER A 95 14.08 15.00 -13.42
N ALA A 96 13.33 14.53 -14.41
CA ALA A 96 13.21 15.19 -15.71
C ALA A 96 12.54 16.58 -15.61
N LEU A 97 11.55 16.72 -14.70
CA LEU A 97 10.81 17.98 -14.50
C LEU A 97 11.62 19.03 -13.72
N THR A 98 12.54 18.60 -12.85
CA THR A 98 13.32 19.52 -12.00
C THR A 98 14.57 20.08 -12.70
N ALA A 99 14.81 19.77 -13.96
CA ALA A 99 15.96 20.20 -14.77
C ALA A 99 17.35 19.98 -14.13
N ASN A 100 17.41 19.35 -12.98
CA ASN A 100 18.64 18.89 -12.36
C ASN A 100 19.03 17.55 -12.99
N ALA A 101 19.68 17.63 -14.15
CA ALA A 101 20.15 16.48 -14.95
C ALA A 101 21.30 15.68 -14.27
N ASN A 102 21.38 15.65 -12.97
CA ASN A 102 22.18 14.69 -12.26
C ASN A 102 21.54 13.31 -12.45
N ASP A 103 22.35 12.34 -12.81
CA ASP A 103 21.94 10.94 -13.05
C ASP A 103 20.85 10.51 -12.04
N PRO A 104 19.59 10.30 -12.46
CA PRO A 104 18.49 9.96 -11.57
C PRO A 104 18.71 8.63 -10.85
N PHE A 105 19.68 7.84 -11.30
CA PHE A 105 20.10 6.58 -10.72
C PHE A 105 21.36 6.69 -9.85
N ALA A 106 22.00 7.86 -9.77
CA ALA A 106 23.22 8.03 -8.97
C ALA A 106 22.99 7.63 -7.49
N ASN A 107 21.86 8.03 -6.93
CA ASN A 107 21.48 7.67 -5.57
C ASN A 107 21.20 6.17 -5.39
N LEU A 108 20.70 5.48 -6.43
CA LEU A 108 20.43 4.05 -6.37
C LEU A 108 21.70 3.20 -6.42
N ARG A 109 22.84 3.77 -6.83
CA ARG A 109 24.13 3.06 -6.87
C ARG A 109 24.82 2.99 -5.52
N SER A 110 24.39 3.76 -4.52
CA SER A 110 24.99 3.67 -3.19
C SER A 110 24.57 2.36 -2.50
N PRO A 111 25.51 1.62 -1.89
CA PRO A 111 25.20 0.37 -1.20
C PRO A 111 24.13 0.52 -0.11
N GLY A 112 24.14 1.66 0.60
CA GLY A 112 23.15 1.97 1.62
C GLY A 112 21.74 2.12 1.05
N THR A 113 21.59 2.83 -0.06
CA THR A 113 20.29 2.99 -0.74
C THR A 113 19.78 1.66 -1.29
N MET A 114 20.66 0.84 -1.87
CA MET A 114 20.28 -0.51 -2.34
C MET A 114 19.75 -1.37 -1.19
N LEU A 115 20.41 -1.35 -0.04
CA LEU A 115 19.99 -2.10 1.14
C LEU A 115 18.61 -1.62 1.63
N VAL A 116 18.43 -0.31 1.80
CA VAL A 116 17.13 0.27 2.22
C VAL A 116 16.03 -0.07 1.24
N THR A 117 16.29 0.03 -0.07
CA THR A 117 15.33 -0.32 -1.13
C THR A 117 14.97 -1.79 -1.08
N GLY A 118 15.95 -2.67 -0.87
CA GLY A 118 15.72 -4.12 -0.71
C GLY A 118 14.86 -4.43 0.51
N VAL A 119 15.15 -3.82 1.66
CA VAL A 119 14.33 -3.96 2.88
C VAL A 119 12.91 -3.47 2.65
N LEU A 120 12.74 -2.29 2.05
CA LEU A 120 11.42 -1.75 1.71
C LEU A 120 10.64 -2.70 0.78
N PHE A 121 11.30 -3.27 -0.22
CA PHE A 121 10.68 -4.23 -1.13
C PHE A 121 10.13 -5.44 -0.37
N VAL A 122 10.94 -6.05 0.50
CA VAL A 122 10.52 -7.20 1.31
C VAL A 122 9.36 -6.83 2.24
N VAL A 123 9.44 -5.67 2.90
CA VAL A 123 8.38 -5.17 3.78
C VAL A 123 7.08 -4.96 3.00
N ILE A 124 7.14 -4.27 1.85
CA ILE A 124 5.97 -4.01 1.00
C ILE A 124 5.32 -5.31 0.54
N LEU A 125 6.10 -6.26 0.05
CA LEU A 125 5.56 -7.56 -0.39
C LEU A 125 4.90 -8.33 0.74
N THR A 126 5.59 -8.43 1.88
CA THR A 126 5.09 -9.18 3.04
C THR A 126 3.80 -8.55 3.57
N THR A 127 3.77 -7.25 3.75
CA THR A 127 2.59 -6.55 4.28
C THR A 127 1.43 -6.55 3.29
N SER A 128 1.68 -6.38 1.99
CA SER A 128 0.66 -6.52 0.94
C SER A 128 0.08 -7.93 0.89
N TYR A 129 0.90 -8.97 1.06
CA TYR A 129 0.42 -10.35 1.15
C TYR A 129 -0.45 -10.59 2.39
N MET A 130 -0.01 -10.10 3.56
CA MET A 130 -0.78 -10.21 4.80
C MET A 130 -2.11 -9.46 4.69
N GLY A 131 -2.10 -8.24 4.14
CA GLY A 131 -3.29 -7.47 3.83
C GLY A 131 -4.21 -8.22 2.86
N GLY A 132 -3.65 -8.79 1.80
CA GLY A 132 -4.38 -9.59 0.82
C GLY A 132 -5.09 -10.79 1.43
N ARG A 133 -4.41 -11.51 2.33
CA ARG A 133 -5.01 -12.61 3.10
C ARG A 133 -6.16 -12.15 3.99
N ARG A 134 -6.01 -10.99 4.64
CA ARG A 134 -7.07 -10.42 5.47
C ARG A 134 -8.26 -9.95 4.63
N GLY A 135 -8.03 -9.32 3.49
CA GLY A 135 -9.07 -8.88 2.55
C GLY A 135 -9.91 -10.05 2.01
N GLU A 136 -9.27 -11.17 1.68
CA GLU A 136 -9.96 -12.41 1.29
C GLU A 136 -10.87 -12.93 2.41
N SER A 137 -10.36 -12.99 3.64
CA SER A 137 -11.13 -13.43 4.81
C SER A 137 -12.33 -12.54 5.09
N LEU A 138 -12.16 -11.21 5.02
CA LEU A 138 -13.25 -10.24 5.20
C LEU A 138 -14.32 -10.38 4.11
N HIS A 139 -13.92 -10.57 2.86
CA HIS A 139 -14.86 -10.80 1.78
C HIS A 139 -15.70 -12.06 2.01
N ALA A 140 -15.05 -13.18 2.35
CA ALA A 140 -15.74 -14.45 2.63
C ALA A 140 -16.72 -14.33 3.82
N HIS A 141 -16.34 -13.56 4.86
CA HIS A 141 -17.22 -13.31 6.00
C HIS A 141 -18.45 -12.49 5.60
N ASN A 142 -18.27 -11.41 4.85
CA ASN A 142 -19.37 -10.56 4.38
C ASN A 142 -20.31 -11.29 3.42
N GLU A 143 -19.78 -12.14 2.55
CA GLU A 143 -20.60 -12.96 1.66
C GLU A 143 -21.49 -13.93 2.43
N LYS A 144 -20.95 -14.59 3.47
CA LYS A 144 -21.76 -15.45 4.35
C LYS A 144 -22.87 -14.66 5.06
N ALA A 145 -22.55 -13.49 5.59
CA ALA A 145 -23.52 -12.63 6.27
C ALA A 145 -24.66 -12.18 5.33
N THR A 146 -24.34 -11.84 4.08
CA THR A 146 -25.33 -11.47 3.06
C THR A 146 -26.26 -12.64 2.74
N ARG A 147 -25.73 -13.84 2.52
CA ARG A 147 -26.53 -15.04 2.25
C ARG A 147 -27.46 -15.39 3.40
N VAL A 148 -27.04 -15.17 4.66
CA VAL A 148 -27.92 -15.40 5.82
C VAL A 148 -29.09 -14.41 5.83
N ARG A 149 -28.81 -13.11 5.59
CA ARG A 149 -29.83 -12.06 5.53
C ARG A 149 -30.84 -12.32 4.41
N GLU A 150 -30.40 -12.76 3.25
CA GLU A 150 -31.27 -13.10 2.12
C GLU A 150 -32.21 -14.27 2.47
N ARG A 151 -31.69 -15.31 3.15
CA ARG A 151 -32.53 -16.45 3.60
C ARG A 151 -33.59 -16.03 4.62
N CYS A 152 -33.24 -15.16 5.59
CA CYS A 152 -34.19 -14.65 6.57
C CYS A 152 -35.31 -13.85 5.87
N ARG A 153 -34.98 -12.96 4.94
CA ARG A 153 -35.94 -12.16 4.17
C ARG A 153 -36.89 -13.03 3.34
N TYR A 154 -36.35 -14.09 2.72
CA TYR A 154 -37.18 -15.02 1.94
C TYR A 154 -38.17 -15.77 2.81
N ARG A 155 -37.78 -16.16 4.05
CA ARG A 155 -38.67 -16.85 4.98
C ARG A 155 -39.81 -15.95 5.49
N GLU A 156 -39.52 -14.70 5.83
CA GLU A 156 -40.50 -13.70 6.26
C GLU A 156 -41.54 -13.41 5.14
N GLY A 157 -41.12 -13.35 3.87
CA GLY A 157 -42.01 -13.12 2.74
C GLY A 157 -42.84 -14.33 2.33
N SER A 158 -42.52 -15.53 2.80
CA SER A 158 -43.32 -16.74 2.53
C SER A 158 -44.38 -17.02 3.62
N GLU A 159 -44.36 -16.32 4.72
CA GLU A 159 -45.32 -16.46 5.84
C GLU A 159 -46.39 -15.36 5.84
N SER A 160 -46.31 -14.39 4.91
CA SER A 160 -47.30 -13.33 4.66
C SER A 160 -48.21 -13.66 3.46
#